data_4212b1326c2ae2619f477e27142e278f
#
_entry.id   4212b1326c2ae2619f477e27142e278f
#
_cell.length_a   1.000
_cell.length_b   1.000
_cell.length_c   1.000
_cell.angle_alpha   90.00
_cell.angle_beta   90.00
_cell.angle_gamma   90.00
#
_symmetry.space_group_name_H-M   'P 1'
#
loop_
_entity.id
_entity.type
_entity.pdbx_description
1 polymer ?
#
loop_
_entity_poly.entity_id
_entity_poly.type
_entity_poly.pdbx_seq_one_letter_code
_entity_poly.pdbx_strand_id
1 'polypeptide(L)'
;MQKNKEFNVKAEFCTSLSKVDLQELCDATEEAILAGGGFGWVSPPANKTLQNYWKGVLLIPERVLIIGKLDNIVAGSVQLIKPAK
;
A
#
# COMPACT_ATOMS: atom_id res chain seq x y z
N MET A 1 -22.56 -15.78 23.99
CA MET A 1 -22.25 -15.87 22.61
C MET A 1 -21.26 -14.81 22.15
N GLN A 2 -20.28 -15.23 21.50
CA GLN A 2 -19.27 -14.34 21.02
C GLN A 2 -19.80 -13.50 19.87
N LYS A 3 -19.70 -12.21 19.99
CA LYS A 3 -20.05 -11.36 18.88
C LYS A 3 -18.85 -11.21 17.98
N ASN A 4 -19.02 -11.53 16.74
CA ASN A 4 -17.95 -11.37 15.78
C ASN A 4 -17.72 -9.90 15.53
N LYS A 5 -16.46 -9.52 15.64
CA LYS A 5 -16.08 -8.19 15.28
C LYS A 5 -16.00 -8.12 13.76
N GLU A 6 -16.75 -7.22 13.20
CA GLU A 6 -16.75 -7.07 11.75
C GLU A 6 -15.84 -5.91 11.39
N PHE A 7 -14.87 -6.21 10.54
CA PHE A 7 -14.01 -5.20 10.00
C PHE A 7 -14.55 -4.74 8.66
N ASN A 8 -14.48 -3.46 8.43
CA ASN A 8 -14.87 -2.89 7.17
C ASN A 8 -13.68 -2.97 6.22
N VAL A 9 -13.71 -3.94 5.32
CA VAL A 9 -12.62 -4.20 4.39
C VAL A 9 -13.00 -3.62 3.04
N LYS A 10 -12.10 -2.80 2.48
CA LYS A 10 -12.30 -2.19 1.17
C LYS A 10 -11.05 -2.32 0.34
N ALA A 11 -11.24 -2.54 -0.96
CA ALA A 11 -10.17 -2.49 -1.93
C ALA A 11 -10.49 -1.38 -2.92
N GLU A 12 -9.54 -0.47 -3.13
CA GLU A 12 -9.77 0.70 -3.97
C GLU A 12 -8.67 0.84 -4.99
N PHE A 13 -9.07 1.16 -6.23
CA PHE A 13 -8.11 1.64 -7.20
C PHE A 13 -7.59 3.00 -6.74
N CYS A 14 -6.28 3.16 -6.77
CA CYS A 14 -5.65 4.35 -6.23
C CYS A 14 -4.98 5.13 -7.35
N THR A 15 -5.47 6.34 -7.61
CA THR A 15 -4.85 7.22 -8.59
C THR A 15 -4.13 8.39 -7.93
N SER A 16 -4.43 8.62 -6.66
CA SER A 16 -3.74 9.64 -5.87
C SER A 16 -3.81 9.23 -4.42
N LEU A 17 -2.91 9.76 -3.62
CA LEU A 17 -2.84 9.45 -2.19
C LEU A 17 -2.88 10.73 -1.40
N SER A 18 -3.76 10.80 -0.41
CA SER A 18 -3.74 11.87 0.56
C SER A 18 -2.50 11.70 1.43
N LYS A 19 -2.14 12.74 2.18
CA LYS A 19 -1.00 12.65 3.10
C LYS A 19 -1.20 11.52 4.11
N VAL A 20 -2.43 11.37 4.61
CA VAL A 20 -2.72 10.34 5.59
C VAL A 20 -2.60 8.96 4.96
N ASP A 21 -3.21 8.77 3.79
CA ASP A 21 -3.14 7.48 3.12
C ASP A 21 -1.72 7.11 2.74
N LEU A 22 -0.94 8.09 2.29
CA LEU A 22 0.45 7.85 1.94
C LEU A 22 1.24 7.39 3.17
N GLN A 23 1.04 8.04 4.30
CA GLN A 23 1.75 7.65 5.50
C GLN A 23 1.33 6.28 5.98
N GLU A 24 0.04 5.98 5.94
CA GLU A 24 -0.45 4.66 6.32
C GLU A 24 0.10 3.58 5.40
N LEU A 25 0.19 3.88 4.10
CA LEU A 25 0.75 2.94 3.14
C LEU A 25 2.23 2.71 3.41
N CYS A 26 2.97 3.76 3.77
CA CYS A 26 4.37 3.63 4.12
C CYS A 26 4.54 2.80 5.40
N ASP A 27 3.67 3.02 6.38
CA ASP A 27 3.73 2.24 7.61
C ASP A 27 3.46 0.76 7.34
N ALA A 28 2.46 0.47 6.51
CA ALA A 28 2.15 -0.91 6.15
C ALA A 28 3.29 -1.55 5.37
N THR A 29 3.95 -0.76 4.51
CA THR A 29 5.10 -1.25 3.75
C THR A 29 6.25 -1.59 4.67
N GLU A 30 6.52 -0.71 5.63
CA GLU A 30 7.59 -0.96 6.60
C GLU A 30 7.34 -2.26 7.36
N GLU A 31 6.10 -2.47 7.82
CA GLU A 31 5.77 -3.69 8.53
C GLU A 31 5.95 -4.91 7.64
N ALA A 32 5.56 -4.80 6.37
CA ALA A 32 5.72 -5.91 5.44
C ALA A 32 7.18 -6.25 5.20
N ILE A 33 8.03 -5.22 5.07
CA ILE A 33 9.47 -5.44 4.89
C ILE A 33 10.06 -6.12 6.13
N LEU A 34 9.67 -5.66 7.31
CA LEU A 34 10.16 -6.26 8.56
C LEU A 34 9.73 -7.72 8.69
N ALA A 35 8.59 -8.06 8.10
CA ALA A 35 8.09 -9.44 8.11
C ALA A 35 8.63 -10.27 6.94
N GLY A 36 9.54 -9.72 6.14
CA GLY A 36 10.09 -10.44 5.00
C GLY A 36 9.27 -10.33 3.74
N GLY A 37 8.54 -9.27 3.59
CA GLY A 37 7.47 -9.15 2.61
C GLY A 37 7.83 -8.84 1.17
N GLY A 38 9.09 -8.89 0.80
CA GLY A 38 9.40 -8.98 -0.63
C GLY A 38 9.37 -7.70 -1.46
N PHE A 39 9.57 -6.54 -0.85
CA PHE A 39 9.68 -5.31 -1.62
C PHE A 39 11.08 -5.09 -2.18
N GLY A 40 11.96 -6.07 -2.05
CA GLY A 40 13.33 -5.93 -2.52
C GLY A 40 14.27 -5.28 -1.53
N TRP A 41 13.78 -4.82 -0.41
CA TRP A 41 14.61 -4.27 0.65
C TRP A 41 14.86 -5.31 1.73
N VAL A 42 16.11 -5.38 2.21
CA VAL A 42 16.47 -6.26 3.32
C VAL A 42 15.95 -5.66 4.63
N SER A 43 15.98 -4.36 4.74
CA SER A 43 15.44 -3.65 5.89
C SER A 43 14.70 -2.42 5.37
N PRO A 44 13.79 -1.86 6.18
CA PRO A 44 13.00 -0.72 5.71
C PRO A 44 13.88 0.49 5.46
N PRO A 45 13.72 1.15 4.31
CA PRO A 45 14.41 2.42 4.08
C PRO A 45 13.78 3.54 4.89
N ALA A 46 14.36 4.72 4.80
CA ALA A 46 13.80 5.89 5.45
C ALA A 46 12.39 6.17 4.91
N ASN A 47 11.56 6.76 5.75
CA ASN A 47 10.17 7.05 5.38
C ASN A 47 10.08 7.89 4.11
N LYS A 48 10.99 8.84 3.94
CA LYS A 48 11.00 9.66 2.73
C LYS A 48 11.20 8.83 1.48
N THR A 49 12.05 7.81 1.56
CA THR A 49 12.29 6.91 0.44
C THR A 49 11.03 6.11 0.12
N LEU A 50 10.31 5.64 1.13
CA LEU A 50 9.06 4.94 0.92
C LEU A 50 8.00 5.85 0.30
N GLN A 51 7.92 7.09 0.78
CA GLN A 51 6.99 8.05 0.19
C GLN A 51 7.29 8.28 -1.29
N ASN A 52 8.57 8.44 -1.62
CA ASN A 52 8.96 8.67 -3.00
C ASN A 52 8.67 7.43 -3.86
N TYR A 53 8.86 6.24 -3.31
CA TYR A 53 8.55 5.02 -4.03
C TYR A 53 7.07 4.99 -4.43
N TRP A 54 6.18 5.24 -3.47
CA TRP A 54 4.75 5.16 -3.76
C TRP A 54 4.28 6.27 -4.68
N LYS A 55 4.85 7.48 -4.52
CA LYS A 55 4.54 8.56 -5.46
C LYS A 55 4.98 8.20 -6.86
N GLY A 56 6.13 7.52 -6.99
CA GLY A 56 6.61 7.08 -8.28
C GLY A 56 5.71 6.05 -8.91
N VAL A 57 5.17 5.12 -8.12
CA VAL A 57 4.26 4.11 -8.64
C VAL A 57 3.05 4.76 -9.31
N LEU A 58 2.52 5.83 -8.70
CA LEU A 58 1.35 6.51 -9.24
C LEU A 58 1.63 7.22 -10.56
N LEU A 59 2.89 7.48 -10.86
CA LEU A 59 3.27 8.17 -12.10
C LEU A 59 3.47 7.22 -13.28
N ILE A 60 3.43 5.91 -13.04
CA ILE A 60 3.68 4.93 -14.10
C ILE A 60 2.35 4.52 -14.71
N PRO A 61 2.11 4.88 -16.00
CA PRO A 61 0.79 4.62 -16.60
C PRO A 61 0.43 3.14 -16.69
N GLU A 62 1.44 2.26 -16.80
CA GLU A 62 1.21 0.83 -16.95
C GLU A 62 0.90 0.14 -15.63
N ARG A 63 1.02 0.84 -14.52
CA ARG A 63 0.77 0.23 -13.23
C ARG A 63 -0.56 0.68 -12.67
N VAL A 64 -1.25 -0.26 -12.08
CA VAL A 64 -2.48 -0.01 -11.36
C VAL A 64 -2.22 -0.32 -9.91
N LEU A 65 -2.44 0.66 -9.06
CA LEU A 65 -2.28 0.48 -7.62
C LEU A 65 -3.65 0.25 -7.00
N ILE A 66 -3.76 -0.84 -6.26
CA ILE A 66 -4.96 -1.14 -5.49
C ILE A 66 -4.54 -1.14 -4.03
N ILE A 67 -5.19 -0.31 -3.22
CA ILE A 67 -4.92 -0.31 -1.79
C ILE A 67 -6.07 -1.00 -1.08
N GLY A 68 -5.72 -1.77 -0.06
CA GLY A 68 -6.70 -2.39 0.80
C GLY A 68 -6.77 -1.64 2.11
N LYS A 69 -7.98 -1.30 2.52
CA LYS A 69 -8.21 -0.61 3.77
C LYS A 69 -8.97 -1.49 4.72
N LEU A 70 -8.57 -1.45 5.98
CA LEU A 70 -9.25 -2.11 7.07
C LEU A 70 -9.70 -1.01 8.02
N ASP A 71 -11.03 -0.86 8.15
CA ASP A 71 -11.61 0.22 8.96
C ASP A 71 -11.07 1.59 8.55
N ASN A 72 -10.97 1.79 7.22
CA ASN A 72 -10.54 3.06 6.62
C ASN A 72 -9.06 3.38 6.79
N ILE A 73 -8.28 2.41 7.25
CA ILE A 73 -6.83 2.56 7.38
C ILE A 73 -6.16 1.68 6.34
N VAL A 74 -5.22 2.24 5.61
CA VAL A 74 -4.51 1.48 4.58
C VAL A 74 -3.74 0.35 5.26
N ALA A 75 -4.03 -0.89 4.87
CA ALA A 75 -3.43 -2.07 5.47
C ALA A 75 -2.57 -2.84 4.48
N GLY A 76 -2.70 -2.60 3.19
CA GLY A 76 -1.92 -3.32 2.21
C GLY A 76 -2.13 -2.77 0.81
N SER A 77 -1.39 -3.34 -0.14
CA SER A 77 -1.46 -2.88 -1.51
C SER A 77 -1.15 -4.01 -2.48
N VAL A 78 -1.65 -3.86 -3.70
CA VAL A 78 -1.32 -4.73 -4.82
C VAL A 78 -1.04 -3.83 -6.01
N GLN A 79 0.04 -4.12 -6.72
CA GLN A 79 0.35 -3.45 -7.97
C GLN A 79 0.11 -4.41 -9.12
N LEU A 80 -0.66 -3.97 -10.08
CA LEU A 80 -0.89 -4.73 -11.29
C LEU A 80 -0.22 -4.00 -12.44
N ILE A 81 0.45 -4.77 -13.28
CA ILE A 81 1.13 -4.20 -14.45
C ILE A 81 0.27 -4.50 -15.66
N LYS A 82 -0.18 -3.45 -16.35
CA LYS A 82 -0.97 -3.63 -17.55
C LYS A 82 -0.06 -4.07 -18.68
N PRO A 83 -0.52 -5.01 -19.51
CA PRO A 83 0.30 -5.43 -20.64
C PRO A 83 0.48 -4.30 -21.63
N ALA A 84 1.65 -4.28 -22.24
CA ALA A 84 1.93 -3.32 -23.30
C ALA A 84 1.09 -3.66 -24.51
N LYS A 85 0.68 -2.64 -25.23
CA LYS A 85 -0.11 -2.82 -26.43
C LYS A 85 0.75 -3.26 -27.59
#